data_c5c39f6465cfb0fe84833ec777ac6f8e
#
_entry.id   c5c39f6465cfb0fe84833ec777ac6f8e
#
_cell.length_a   1.000
_cell.length_b   1.000
_cell.length_c   1.000
_cell.angle_alpha   90.00
_cell.angle_beta   90.00
_cell.angle_gamma   90.00
#
_symmetry.space_group_name_H-M   'P 1'
#
loop_
_entity.id
_entity.type
_entity.pdbx_description
1 polymer ?
#
loop_
_entity_poly.entity_id
_entity_poly.type
_entity_poly.pdbx_seq_one_letter_code
_entity_poly.pdbx_strand_id
1 'polypeptide(L)'
;MRLPVIDLFAGAGGLSVGATDAGCDVRASVELDSTACKSLEKNARYHGVVAQADVSTLSGRELRNLAGLGADDPLVIVGGAPCQPFSKAAYWVENGEEARFRRARAEGRDSIKPRTKLEARPDERRNLVMEFWRLIEESNPDGFVFENVPSIRHPKNRPVLDAFINSAQKAGYYVTETLGKAVEHGVAQKRERVFLLGSKRKRPMAPSPTHSLKHDECGELKPVLTTGEALEGLDDARYFEPEEVVTGRWADHLREVPPGGNYKAHTAWAGHPNPTFVTETRFWNFLLKLDPQKPSWTLAASPGPWTGPFHWNSRRLRTVEMAALQ
;
A
#
# COMPACT_ATOMS: atom_id res chain seq x y z
N MET A 1 -27.05 -11.04 12.74
CA MET A 1 -26.96 -10.47 11.36
C MET A 1 -25.54 -10.00 11.18
N ARG A 2 -24.88 -10.31 10.05
CA ARG A 2 -23.54 -9.79 9.74
C ARG A 2 -23.64 -8.33 9.33
N LEU A 3 -22.63 -7.53 9.67
CA LEU A 3 -22.61 -6.10 9.36
C LEU A 3 -22.34 -5.89 7.87
N PRO A 4 -23.24 -5.24 7.11
CA PRO A 4 -23.04 -4.97 5.69
C PRO A 4 -21.87 -4.00 5.46
N VAL A 5 -21.07 -4.29 4.43
CA VAL A 5 -19.92 -3.47 4.03
C VAL A 5 -19.99 -3.15 2.54
N ILE A 6 -19.61 -1.92 2.18
CA ILE A 6 -19.33 -1.51 0.81
C ILE A 6 -17.84 -1.13 0.74
N ASP A 7 -17.12 -1.65 -0.27
CA ASP A 7 -15.72 -1.34 -0.52
C ASP A 7 -15.59 -0.37 -1.71
N LEU A 8 -15.05 0.82 -1.46
CA LEU A 8 -14.81 1.84 -2.48
C LEU A 8 -13.33 1.88 -2.85
N PHE A 9 -13.03 2.07 -4.13
CA PHE A 9 -11.68 1.95 -4.69
C PHE A 9 -11.08 0.57 -4.38
N ALA A 10 -11.88 -0.46 -4.60
CA ALA A 10 -11.63 -1.81 -4.08
C ALA A 10 -10.31 -2.43 -4.59
N GLY A 11 -9.79 -2.00 -5.77
CA GLY A 11 -8.59 -2.55 -6.35
C GLY A 11 -8.70 -4.06 -6.52
N ALA A 12 -7.73 -4.80 -5.98
CA ALA A 12 -7.77 -6.26 -5.96
C ALA A 12 -8.58 -6.86 -4.79
N GLY A 13 -9.27 -6.03 -3.97
CA GLY A 13 -10.20 -6.47 -2.95
C GLY A 13 -9.60 -6.78 -1.58
N GLY A 14 -8.42 -6.24 -1.25
CA GLY A 14 -7.77 -6.53 0.04
C GLY A 14 -8.60 -6.12 1.27
N LEU A 15 -9.27 -4.97 1.22
CA LEU A 15 -10.15 -4.52 2.31
C LEU A 15 -11.41 -5.38 2.41
N SER A 16 -12.00 -5.76 1.27
CA SER A 16 -13.16 -6.66 1.23
C SER A 16 -12.84 -8.04 1.82
N VAL A 17 -11.68 -8.62 1.50
CA VAL A 17 -11.23 -9.88 2.09
C VAL A 17 -11.09 -9.74 3.60
N GLY A 18 -10.39 -8.71 4.07
CA GLY A 18 -10.24 -8.44 5.50
C GLY A 18 -11.57 -8.22 6.22
N ALA A 19 -12.53 -7.53 5.60
CA ALA A 19 -13.87 -7.34 6.15
C ALA A 19 -14.63 -8.67 6.25
N THR A 20 -14.52 -9.53 5.23
CA THR A 20 -15.14 -10.87 5.23
C THR A 20 -14.54 -11.75 6.33
N ASP A 21 -13.22 -11.75 6.48
CA ASP A 21 -12.51 -12.50 7.52
C ASP A 21 -12.85 -12.00 8.93
N ALA A 22 -13.14 -10.71 9.06
CA ALA A 22 -13.68 -10.11 10.29
C ALA A 22 -15.15 -10.46 10.56
N GLY A 23 -15.80 -11.26 9.71
CA GLY A 23 -17.19 -11.70 9.87
C GLY A 23 -18.23 -10.71 9.34
N CYS A 24 -17.82 -9.69 8.59
CA CYS A 24 -18.73 -8.79 7.90
C CYS A 24 -19.35 -9.44 6.64
N ASP A 25 -20.35 -8.78 6.08
CA ASP A 25 -21.03 -9.16 4.85
C ASP A 25 -20.73 -8.09 3.77
N VAL A 26 -19.72 -8.32 2.95
CA VAL A 26 -19.40 -7.42 1.85
C VAL A 26 -20.46 -7.51 0.77
N ARG A 27 -21.26 -6.46 0.62
CA ARG A 27 -22.44 -6.41 -0.26
C ARG A 27 -22.12 -5.86 -1.63
N ALA A 28 -21.18 -4.90 -1.72
CA ALA A 28 -20.77 -4.32 -2.98
C ALA A 28 -19.30 -3.85 -2.92
N SER A 29 -18.64 -3.91 -4.07
CA SER A 29 -17.30 -3.36 -4.31
C SER A 29 -17.34 -2.46 -5.54
N VAL A 30 -16.84 -1.24 -5.42
CA VAL A 30 -16.78 -0.26 -6.51
C VAL A 30 -15.34 -0.05 -6.92
N GLU A 31 -15.05 -0.23 -8.21
CA GLU A 31 -13.72 -0.07 -8.78
C GLU A 31 -13.81 0.48 -10.22
N LEU A 32 -12.87 1.31 -10.61
CA LEU A 32 -12.82 1.92 -11.94
C LEU A 32 -12.08 1.03 -12.95
N ASP A 33 -10.99 0.39 -12.53
CA ASP A 33 -10.13 -0.44 -13.39
C ASP A 33 -10.81 -1.75 -13.76
N SER A 34 -10.99 -1.97 -15.06
CA SER A 34 -11.67 -3.17 -15.58
C SER A 34 -10.93 -4.47 -15.28
N THR A 35 -9.60 -4.44 -15.14
CA THR A 35 -8.80 -5.63 -14.82
C THR A 35 -8.97 -6.00 -13.35
N ALA A 36 -8.99 -4.99 -12.48
CA ALA A 36 -9.29 -5.18 -11.06
C ALA A 36 -10.72 -5.71 -10.88
N CYS A 37 -11.71 -5.14 -11.56
CA CYS A 37 -13.10 -5.64 -11.52
C CYS A 37 -13.20 -7.12 -11.89
N LYS A 38 -12.53 -7.57 -12.96
CA LYS A 38 -12.48 -8.99 -13.33
C LYS A 38 -11.89 -9.89 -12.25
N SER A 39 -10.92 -9.36 -11.49
CA SER A 39 -10.34 -10.09 -10.34
C SER A 39 -11.32 -10.20 -9.19
N LEU A 40 -12.05 -9.13 -8.90
CA LEU A 40 -13.11 -9.11 -7.89
C LEU A 40 -14.24 -10.07 -8.26
N GLU A 41 -14.71 -10.05 -9.50
CA GLU A 41 -15.78 -10.94 -10.02
C GLU A 41 -15.42 -12.42 -9.89
N LYS A 42 -14.16 -12.79 -10.20
CA LYS A 42 -13.66 -14.16 -10.02
C LYS A 42 -13.68 -14.63 -8.56
N ASN A 43 -13.68 -13.68 -7.61
CA ASN A 43 -13.67 -13.91 -6.19
C ASN A 43 -14.92 -13.32 -5.51
N ALA A 44 -16.06 -13.29 -6.19
CA ALA A 44 -17.29 -12.61 -5.78
C ALA A 44 -17.77 -12.95 -4.36
N ARG A 45 -17.42 -14.15 -3.83
CA ARG A 45 -17.71 -14.55 -2.45
C ARG A 45 -17.18 -13.59 -1.38
N TYR A 46 -16.13 -12.80 -1.72
CA TYR A 46 -15.53 -11.82 -0.82
C TYR A 46 -15.94 -10.38 -1.12
N HIS A 47 -16.51 -10.13 -2.30
CA HIS A 47 -16.63 -8.77 -2.84
C HIS A 47 -18.07 -8.33 -3.12
N GLY A 48 -19.04 -9.25 -2.98
CA GLY A 48 -20.45 -8.98 -3.28
C GLY A 48 -20.67 -8.58 -4.74
N VAL A 49 -21.54 -7.60 -4.98
CA VAL A 49 -21.79 -7.02 -6.30
C VAL A 49 -20.60 -6.16 -6.70
N VAL A 50 -19.97 -6.48 -7.83
CA VAL A 50 -18.87 -5.67 -8.38
C VAL A 50 -19.43 -4.63 -9.34
N ALA A 51 -19.23 -3.36 -9.04
CA ALA A 51 -19.62 -2.24 -9.89
C ALA A 51 -18.38 -1.58 -10.49
N GLN A 52 -18.22 -1.69 -11.82
CA GLN A 52 -17.20 -0.92 -12.53
C GLN A 52 -17.71 0.51 -12.72
N ALA A 53 -17.30 1.42 -11.85
CA ALA A 53 -17.77 2.80 -11.86
C ALA A 53 -16.73 3.78 -11.30
N ASP A 54 -16.83 5.03 -11.76
CA ASP A 54 -16.14 6.15 -11.10
C ASP A 54 -16.95 6.59 -9.89
N VAL A 55 -16.31 6.58 -8.71
CA VAL A 55 -16.96 6.97 -7.45
C VAL A 55 -17.50 8.41 -7.48
N SER A 56 -16.91 9.29 -8.29
CA SER A 56 -17.36 10.67 -8.42
C SER A 56 -18.72 10.81 -9.12
N THR A 57 -19.14 9.79 -9.85
CA THR A 57 -20.44 9.76 -10.56
C THR A 57 -21.57 9.11 -9.78
N LEU A 58 -21.23 8.45 -8.65
CA LEU A 58 -22.22 7.74 -7.82
C LEU A 58 -22.75 8.64 -6.70
N SER A 59 -24.00 8.43 -6.33
CA SER A 59 -24.61 8.99 -5.13
C SER A 59 -24.64 7.97 -3.99
N GLY A 60 -24.77 8.44 -2.75
CA GLY A 60 -24.91 7.57 -1.58
C GLY A 60 -26.13 6.65 -1.66
N ARG A 61 -27.22 7.10 -2.31
CA ARG A 61 -28.41 6.28 -2.56
C ARG A 61 -28.12 5.15 -3.55
N GLU A 62 -27.40 5.42 -4.62
CA GLU A 62 -27.00 4.39 -5.59
C GLU A 62 -26.08 3.36 -4.95
N LEU A 63 -25.15 3.78 -4.07
CA LEU A 63 -24.32 2.84 -3.31
C LEU A 63 -25.15 1.91 -2.43
N ARG A 64 -26.14 2.43 -1.70
CA ARG A 64 -27.05 1.61 -0.89
C ARG A 64 -27.86 0.66 -1.76
N ASN A 65 -28.35 1.12 -2.90
CA ASN A 65 -29.09 0.28 -3.85
C ASN A 65 -28.23 -0.86 -4.41
N LEU A 66 -26.96 -0.59 -4.78
CA LEU A 66 -26.01 -1.62 -5.22
C LEU A 66 -25.81 -2.71 -4.16
N ALA A 67 -25.80 -2.32 -2.89
CA ALA A 67 -25.67 -3.23 -1.77
C ALA A 67 -27.00 -3.91 -1.34
N GLY A 68 -28.12 -3.57 -1.98
CA GLY A 68 -29.43 -4.03 -1.60
C GLY A 68 -29.88 -3.57 -0.20
N LEU A 69 -29.50 -2.33 0.17
CA LEU A 69 -29.74 -1.73 1.48
C LEU A 69 -30.72 -0.55 1.39
N GLY A 70 -31.63 -0.48 2.35
CA GLY A 70 -32.46 0.69 2.58
C GLY A 70 -31.70 1.85 3.25
N ALA A 71 -32.38 3.00 3.38
CA ALA A 71 -31.77 4.22 3.94
C ALA A 71 -31.31 4.02 5.40
N ASP A 72 -32.04 3.26 6.18
CA ASP A 72 -31.84 3.05 7.63
C ASP A 72 -31.11 1.73 7.96
N ASP A 73 -30.80 0.92 6.94
CA ASP A 73 -30.07 -0.33 7.18
C ASP A 73 -28.66 -0.05 7.70
N PRO A 74 -28.15 -0.88 8.63
CA PRO A 74 -26.79 -0.77 9.10
C PRO A 74 -25.79 -0.85 7.93
N LEU A 75 -24.76 -0.02 7.98
CA LEU A 75 -23.73 0.01 6.93
C LEU A 75 -22.39 0.45 7.48
N VAL A 76 -21.32 -0.20 7.00
CA VAL A 76 -19.95 0.32 7.07
C VAL A 76 -19.40 0.51 5.66
N ILE A 77 -18.72 1.60 5.41
CA ILE A 77 -17.99 1.83 4.15
C ILE A 77 -16.52 1.74 4.41
N VAL A 78 -15.83 0.91 3.63
CA VAL A 78 -14.36 0.83 3.63
C VAL A 78 -13.81 1.33 2.30
N GLY A 79 -12.55 1.76 2.27
CA GLY A 79 -11.93 2.09 0.99
C GLY A 79 -10.59 2.81 1.12
N GLY A 80 -9.83 2.78 0.02
CA GLY A 80 -8.52 3.41 -0.09
C GLY A 80 -8.43 4.29 -1.33
N ALA A 81 -8.68 5.58 -1.21
CA ALA A 81 -8.55 6.49 -2.35
C ALA A 81 -7.13 6.45 -2.95
N PRO A 82 -6.97 6.65 -4.28
CA PRO A 82 -5.68 6.56 -4.96
C PRO A 82 -4.56 7.32 -4.27
N CYS A 83 -3.46 6.63 -3.98
CA CYS A 83 -2.34 7.15 -3.19
C CYS A 83 -1.29 7.89 -4.04
N GLN A 84 -1.34 7.81 -5.37
CA GLN A 84 -0.31 8.37 -6.26
C GLN A 84 -0.05 9.86 -6.00
N PRO A 85 -1.06 10.73 -5.80
CA PRO A 85 -0.84 12.15 -5.51
C PRO A 85 -0.15 12.41 -4.17
N PHE A 86 -0.22 11.45 -3.26
CA PHE A 86 0.33 11.54 -1.90
C PHE A 86 1.65 10.78 -1.75
N SER A 87 2.07 9.99 -2.75
CA SER A 87 3.27 9.17 -2.66
C SER A 87 4.56 10.00 -2.63
N LYS A 88 5.60 9.48 -1.97
CA LYS A 88 6.93 10.12 -1.98
C LYS A 88 7.49 10.29 -3.41
N ALA A 89 7.12 9.41 -4.35
CA ALA A 89 7.51 9.51 -5.75
C ALA A 89 6.99 10.79 -6.41
N ALA A 90 5.80 11.27 -6.05
CA ALA A 90 5.25 12.51 -6.55
C ALA A 90 6.08 13.76 -6.17
N TYR A 91 6.82 13.72 -5.07
CA TYR A 91 7.69 14.83 -4.64
C TYR A 91 8.97 14.98 -5.47
N TRP A 92 9.40 13.89 -6.11
CA TRP A 92 10.69 13.87 -6.82
C TRP A 92 10.62 14.41 -8.25
N VAL A 93 9.44 14.57 -8.80
CA VAL A 93 9.24 14.99 -10.19
C VAL A 93 9.24 16.52 -10.34
N GLU A 94 9.25 17.27 -9.24
CA GLU A 94 9.17 18.74 -9.27
C GLU A 94 10.50 19.41 -9.61
N ASN A 95 10.48 20.23 -10.64
CA ASN A 95 11.37 21.34 -11.00
C ASN A 95 12.81 21.04 -11.39
N GLY A 96 13.26 19.83 -11.48
CA GLY A 96 14.68 19.53 -11.83
C GLY A 96 15.73 20.08 -10.86
N GLU A 97 15.39 20.99 -9.93
CA GLU A 97 16.28 21.61 -8.97
C GLU A 97 16.90 20.60 -8.02
N GLU A 98 16.07 19.71 -7.47
CA GLU A 98 16.58 18.66 -6.59
C GLU A 98 17.38 17.61 -7.37
N ALA A 99 17.02 17.36 -8.63
CA ALA A 99 17.82 16.53 -9.51
C ALA A 99 19.18 17.17 -9.82
N ARG A 100 19.20 18.50 -10.07
CA ARG A 100 20.43 19.29 -10.28
C ARG A 100 21.28 19.31 -9.02
N PHE A 101 20.68 19.56 -7.86
CA PHE A 101 21.37 19.53 -6.56
C PHE A 101 22.06 18.18 -6.32
N ARG A 102 21.36 17.08 -6.55
CA ARG A 102 21.93 15.74 -6.34
C ARG A 102 23.00 15.40 -7.36
N ARG A 103 22.82 15.81 -8.63
CA ARG A 103 23.84 15.64 -9.66
C ARG A 103 25.11 16.43 -9.30
N ALA A 104 24.95 17.69 -8.88
CA ALA A 104 26.08 18.51 -8.44
C ALA A 104 26.82 17.88 -7.25
N ARG A 105 26.08 17.37 -6.24
CA ARG A 105 26.68 16.64 -5.12
C ARG A 105 27.41 15.36 -5.54
N ALA A 106 26.82 14.60 -6.45
CA ALA A 106 27.45 13.38 -6.97
C ALA A 106 28.73 13.67 -7.76
N GLU A 107 28.81 14.87 -8.34
CA GLU A 107 29.98 15.36 -9.06
C GLU A 107 30.98 16.13 -8.14
N GLY A 108 30.75 16.11 -6.82
CA GLY A 108 31.59 16.81 -5.83
C GLY A 108 31.51 18.34 -5.87
N ARG A 109 30.47 18.88 -6.53
CA ARG A 109 30.28 20.33 -6.63
C ARG A 109 29.38 20.84 -5.49
N ASP A 110 29.76 21.95 -4.88
CA ASP A 110 28.93 22.63 -3.90
C ASP A 110 27.61 23.10 -4.55
N SER A 111 26.53 22.82 -3.88
CA SER A 111 25.22 23.27 -4.32
C SER A 111 24.27 23.44 -3.13
N ILE A 112 23.42 24.47 -3.20
CA ILE A 112 22.45 24.77 -2.14
C ILE A 112 21.27 23.80 -2.26
N LYS A 113 20.92 23.15 -1.15
CA LYS A 113 19.75 22.28 -1.11
C LYS A 113 18.48 23.09 -1.42
N PRO A 114 17.68 22.72 -2.43
CA PRO A 114 16.44 23.42 -2.73
C PRO A 114 15.50 23.45 -1.52
N ARG A 115 14.84 24.60 -1.29
CA ARG A 115 13.81 24.67 -0.26
C ARG A 115 12.65 23.77 -0.62
N THR A 116 12.19 22.97 0.31
CA THR A 116 11.00 22.13 0.15
C THR A 116 9.79 23.05 -0.05
N LYS A 117 9.18 23.05 -1.22
CA LYS A 117 7.92 23.77 -1.44
C LYS A 117 6.84 23.13 -0.58
N LEU A 118 6.11 23.94 0.19
CA LEU A 118 5.03 23.46 1.07
C LEU A 118 3.73 23.18 0.30
N GLU A 119 3.61 23.65 -0.95
CA GLU A 119 2.41 23.44 -1.76
C GLU A 119 2.46 22.10 -2.47
N ALA A 120 1.34 21.41 -2.43
CA ALA A 120 1.15 20.17 -3.15
C ALA A 120 0.90 20.46 -4.63
N ARG A 121 1.33 19.56 -5.53
CA ARG A 121 0.97 19.66 -6.95
C ARG A 121 -0.54 19.57 -7.13
N PRO A 122 -1.11 20.35 -8.07
CA PRO A 122 -2.45 20.11 -8.57
C PRO A 122 -2.50 18.69 -9.17
N ASP A 123 -3.37 17.86 -8.63
CA ASP A 123 -3.67 16.51 -9.13
C ASP A 123 -5.12 16.23 -8.73
N GLU A 124 -5.99 16.12 -9.73
CA GLU A 124 -7.42 15.92 -9.52
C GLU A 124 -7.75 14.70 -8.67
N ARG A 125 -6.90 13.67 -8.71
CA ARG A 125 -7.04 12.48 -7.86
C ARG A 125 -6.95 12.79 -6.36
N ARG A 126 -6.41 13.96 -5.96
CA ARG A 126 -6.46 14.42 -4.57
C ARG A 126 -7.89 14.63 -4.08
N ASN A 127 -8.77 15.02 -5.01
CA ASN A 127 -10.18 15.25 -4.72
C ASN A 127 -10.90 13.94 -4.37
N LEU A 128 -10.38 12.78 -4.81
CA LEU A 128 -11.00 11.48 -4.52
C LEU A 128 -11.04 11.14 -3.02
N VAL A 129 -10.18 11.74 -2.19
CA VAL A 129 -10.30 11.67 -0.73
C VAL A 129 -11.61 12.34 -0.26
N MET A 130 -11.95 13.49 -0.86
CA MET A 130 -13.18 14.19 -0.52
C MET A 130 -14.41 13.58 -1.21
N GLU A 131 -14.25 12.89 -2.35
CA GLU A 131 -15.30 12.07 -2.96
C GLU A 131 -15.66 10.87 -2.05
N PHE A 132 -14.65 10.21 -1.44
CA PHE A 132 -14.91 9.21 -0.43
C PHE A 132 -15.74 9.79 0.72
N TRP A 133 -15.36 10.99 1.22
CA TRP A 133 -16.13 11.66 2.26
C TRP A 133 -17.55 12.00 1.80
N ARG A 134 -17.75 12.55 0.61
CA ARG A 134 -19.07 12.86 0.05
C ARG A 134 -19.99 11.63 0.07
N LEU A 135 -19.48 10.49 -0.37
CA LEU A 135 -20.23 9.24 -0.35
C LEU A 135 -20.55 8.75 1.07
N ILE A 136 -19.65 8.97 2.05
CA ILE A 136 -19.97 8.73 3.47
C ILE A 136 -21.11 9.64 3.94
N GLU A 137 -21.04 10.94 3.63
CA GLU A 137 -22.06 11.90 4.03
C GLU A 137 -23.42 11.59 3.43
N GLU A 138 -23.48 11.29 2.13
CA GLU A 138 -24.71 10.99 1.41
C GLU A 138 -25.33 9.62 1.79
N SER A 139 -24.51 8.60 2.00
CA SER A 139 -24.97 7.26 2.35
C SER A 139 -25.19 7.06 3.85
N ASN A 140 -24.68 7.96 4.68
CA ASN A 140 -24.90 8.03 6.12
C ASN A 140 -24.67 6.69 6.88
N PRO A 141 -23.50 6.01 6.71
CA PRO A 141 -23.21 4.73 7.36
C PRO A 141 -23.02 4.85 8.88
N ASP A 142 -23.10 3.74 9.62
CA ASP A 142 -22.75 3.67 11.06
C ASP A 142 -21.28 3.91 11.32
N GLY A 143 -20.41 3.58 10.34
CA GLY A 143 -18.97 3.76 10.44
C GLY A 143 -18.27 3.66 9.09
N PHE A 144 -16.98 3.98 9.11
CA PHE A 144 -16.13 3.88 7.93
C PHE A 144 -14.69 3.51 8.29
N VAL A 145 -13.99 2.92 7.32
CA VAL A 145 -12.54 2.71 7.34
C VAL A 145 -11.94 3.30 6.07
N PHE A 146 -11.16 4.35 6.21
CA PHE A 146 -10.41 4.95 5.11
C PHE A 146 -8.94 4.61 5.21
N GLU A 147 -8.33 4.10 4.14
CA GLU A 147 -6.90 3.74 4.07
C GLU A 147 -6.14 4.66 3.14
N ASN A 148 -4.89 5.00 3.49
CA ASN A 148 -3.97 5.67 2.58
C ASN A 148 -2.50 5.47 2.98
N VAL A 149 -1.57 5.94 2.13
CA VAL A 149 -0.13 5.88 2.41
C VAL A 149 0.29 6.84 3.53
N PRO A 150 1.37 6.54 4.30
CA PRO A 150 1.82 7.40 5.40
C PRO A 150 2.13 8.84 5.01
N SER A 151 2.52 9.06 3.75
CA SER A 151 2.83 10.40 3.25
C SER A 151 1.60 11.32 3.10
N ILE A 152 0.38 10.84 3.30
CA ILE A 152 -0.81 11.70 3.43
C ILE A 152 -0.70 12.58 4.69
N ARG A 153 0.06 12.13 5.71
CA ARG A 153 0.36 12.92 6.93
C ARG A 153 1.41 14.02 6.71
N HIS A 154 2.10 14.01 5.58
CA HIS A 154 3.12 15.02 5.30
C HIS A 154 2.48 16.42 5.28
N PRO A 155 3.13 17.49 5.81
CA PRO A 155 2.55 18.85 5.87
C PRO A 155 1.92 19.35 4.57
N LYS A 156 2.45 18.95 3.40
CA LYS A 156 1.88 19.28 2.09
C LYS A 156 0.50 18.63 1.82
N ASN A 157 0.24 17.49 2.42
CA ASN A 157 -0.96 16.69 2.18
C ASN A 157 -1.94 16.75 3.35
N ARG A 158 -1.43 17.11 4.54
CA ARG A 158 -2.20 17.17 5.77
C ARG A 158 -3.50 17.96 5.66
N PRO A 159 -3.58 19.11 4.94
CA PRO A 159 -4.82 19.85 4.79
C PRO A 159 -6.00 19.04 4.24
N VAL A 160 -5.75 18.09 3.30
CA VAL A 160 -6.81 17.23 2.75
C VAL A 160 -7.30 16.25 3.82
N LEU A 161 -6.38 15.66 4.59
CA LEU A 161 -6.73 14.73 5.66
C LEU A 161 -7.48 15.44 6.80
N ASP A 162 -7.05 16.65 7.17
CA ASP A 162 -7.71 17.46 8.20
C ASP A 162 -9.10 17.90 7.75
N ALA A 163 -9.30 18.26 6.48
CA ALA A 163 -10.61 18.57 5.92
C ALA A 163 -11.56 17.38 6.07
N PHE A 164 -11.10 16.17 5.72
CA PHE A 164 -11.88 14.96 5.90
C PHE A 164 -12.24 14.73 7.39
N ILE A 165 -11.24 14.74 8.28
CA ILE A 165 -11.47 14.52 9.73
C ILE A 165 -12.47 15.52 10.29
N ASN A 166 -12.31 16.81 9.97
CA ASN A 166 -13.19 17.89 10.44
C ASN A 166 -14.62 17.72 9.94
N SER A 167 -14.79 17.34 8.66
CA SER A 167 -16.12 17.08 8.07
C SER A 167 -16.78 15.87 8.74
N ALA A 168 -16.04 14.80 8.98
CA ALA A 168 -16.55 13.60 9.65
C ALA A 168 -16.98 13.90 11.10
N GLN A 169 -16.18 14.69 11.85
CA GLN A 169 -16.53 15.09 13.21
C GLN A 169 -17.77 15.98 13.25
N LYS A 170 -17.92 16.93 12.30
CA LYS A 170 -19.11 17.77 12.17
C LYS A 170 -20.37 16.96 11.87
N ALA A 171 -20.24 15.86 11.11
CA ALA A 171 -21.31 14.91 10.82
C ALA A 171 -21.59 13.91 11.96
N GLY A 172 -20.96 14.08 13.13
CA GLY A 172 -21.22 13.28 14.32
C GLY A 172 -20.40 12.00 14.44
N TYR A 173 -19.35 11.80 13.63
CA TYR A 173 -18.46 10.66 13.77
C TYR A 173 -17.37 10.91 14.81
N TYR A 174 -17.14 9.93 15.66
CA TYR A 174 -15.88 9.82 16.40
C TYR A 174 -14.82 9.28 15.44
N VAL A 175 -13.71 9.99 15.27
CA VAL A 175 -12.65 9.60 14.33
C VAL A 175 -11.37 9.27 15.11
N THR A 176 -10.76 8.14 14.76
CA THR A 176 -9.42 7.74 15.21
C THR A 176 -8.50 7.63 14.01
N GLU A 177 -7.39 8.37 14.03
CA GLU A 177 -6.31 8.24 13.06
C GLU A 177 -5.24 7.31 13.63
N THR A 178 -4.86 6.26 12.88
CA THR A 178 -3.84 5.31 13.29
C THR A 178 -2.89 4.97 12.15
N LEU A 179 -1.69 4.45 12.50
CA LEU A 179 -0.74 3.88 11.56
C LEU A 179 -0.70 2.37 11.76
N GLY A 180 -1.17 1.64 10.75
CA GLY A 180 -1.04 0.19 10.72
C GLY A 180 0.29 -0.21 10.06
N LYS A 181 1.01 -1.12 10.69
CA LYS A 181 2.21 -1.76 10.16
C LYS A 181 1.92 -3.24 9.97
N ALA A 182 1.90 -3.68 8.73
CA ALA A 182 1.48 -5.05 8.38
C ALA A 182 2.27 -6.13 9.14
N VAL A 183 3.58 -5.92 9.36
CA VAL A 183 4.43 -6.83 10.14
C VAL A 183 3.95 -7.02 11.59
N GLU A 184 3.31 -6.01 12.19
CA GLU A 184 2.78 -6.08 13.55
C GLU A 184 1.47 -6.87 13.63
N HIS A 185 0.93 -7.30 12.48
CA HIS A 185 -0.33 -8.03 12.35
C HIS A 185 -0.19 -9.36 11.56
N GLY A 186 1.02 -9.94 11.52
CA GLY A 186 1.24 -11.27 10.96
C GLY A 186 1.42 -11.31 9.44
N VAL A 187 1.72 -10.19 8.79
CA VAL A 187 2.06 -10.13 7.36
C VAL A 187 3.57 -10.02 7.19
N ALA A 188 4.16 -10.86 6.34
CA ALA A 188 5.60 -10.88 6.09
C ALA A 188 6.09 -9.69 5.23
N GLN A 189 5.52 -8.49 5.42
CA GLN A 189 5.84 -7.31 4.63
C GLN A 189 5.90 -6.04 5.50
N LYS A 190 6.95 -5.24 5.34
CA LYS A 190 7.12 -3.91 5.96
C LYS A 190 6.26 -2.87 5.26
N ARG A 191 4.94 -3.09 5.25
CA ARG A 191 3.96 -2.19 4.67
C ARG A 191 3.32 -1.34 5.76
N GLU A 192 3.37 -0.04 5.60
CA GLU A 192 2.74 0.91 6.52
C GLU A 192 1.60 1.64 5.82
N ARG A 193 0.48 1.82 6.53
CA ARG A 193 -0.69 2.54 6.04
C ARG A 193 -1.32 3.38 7.16
N VAL A 194 -1.81 4.55 6.78
CA VAL A 194 -2.64 5.37 7.66
C VAL A 194 -4.08 4.94 7.50
N PHE A 195 -4.76 4.77 8.62
CA PHE A 195 -6.19 4.51 8.66
C PHE A 195 -6.91 5.63 9.39
N LEU A 196 -8.05 6.07 8.86
CA LEU A 196 -9.06 6.80 9.61
C LEU A 196 -10.22 5.84 9.89
N LEU A 197 -10.48 5.63 11.16
CA LEU A 197 -11.59 4.80 11.64
C LEU A 197 -12.68 5.74 12.14
N GLY A 198 -13.87 5.71 11.53
CA GLY A 198 -15.01 6.53 11.93
C GLY A 198 -16.16 5.70 12.47
N SER A 199 -16.84 6.17 13.51
CA SER A 199 -18.04 5.54 14.05
C SER A 199 -18.96 6.58 14.69
N LYS A 200 -20.27 6.42 14.50
CA LYS A 200 -21.29 7.26 15.15
C LYS A 200 -21.56 6.87 16.60
N ARG A 201 -21.20 5.64 17.00
CA ARG A 201 -21.58 5.10 18.32
C ARG A 201 -20.55 5.44 19.41
N LYS A 202 -19.29 5.18 19.14
CA LYS A 202 -18.17 5.42 20.08
C LYS A 202 -16.87 5.61 19.32
N ARG A 203 -15.85 6.16 19.97
CA ARG A 203 -14.52 6.29 19.37
C ARG A 203 -13.94 4.91 19.06
N PRO A 204 -13.62 4.62 17.79
CA PRO A 204 -12.97 3.36 17.43
C PRO A 204 -11.58 3.28 18.06
N MET A 205 -11.19 2.09 18.48
CA MET A 205 -9.82 1.82 18.94
C MET A 205 -8.95 1.39 17.76
N ALA A 206 -7.68 1.79 17.78
CA ALA A 206 -6.69 1.23 16.85
C ALA A 206 -6.50 -0.27 17.16
N PRO A 207 -6.30 -1.12 16.13
CA PRO A 207 -5.95 -2.52 16.35
C PRO A 207 -4.65 -2.65 17.17
N SER A 208 -4.65 -3.55 18.15
CA SER A 208 -3.43 -3.87 18.91
C SER A 208 -2.52 -4.79 18.10
N PRO A 209 -1.19 -4.59 18.15
CA PRO A 209 -0.24 -5.51 17.54
C PRO A 209 -0.42 -6.94 18.05
N THR A 210 -0.21 -7.92 17.16
CA THR A 210 -0.16 -9.36 17.50
C THR A 210 1.23 -9.94 17.31
N HIS A 211 2.13 -9.18 16.65
CA HIS A 211 3.50 -9.57 16.34
C HIS A 211 4.48 -8.44 16.64
N SER A 212 5.74 -8.76 16.95
CA SER A 212 6.79 -7.80 17.25
C SER A 212 8.10 -8.13 16.52
N LEU A 213 8.78 -7.07 16.02
CA LEU A 213 10.16 -7.16 15.48
C LEU A 213 11.20 -7.37 16.58
N LYS A 214 10.87 -7.00 17.82
CA LYS A 214 11.74 -7.20 18.98
C LYS A 214 11.28 -8.44 19.73
N HIS A 215 12.22 -9.11 20.38
CA HIS A 215 11.87 -10.17 21.32
C HIS A 215 10.94 -9.57 22.39
N ASP A 216 9.77 -10.14 22.54
CA ASP A 216 8.82 -9.74 23.57
C ASP A 216 9.11 -10.57 24.84
N GLU A 217 9.70 -9.94 25.83
CA GLU A 217 10.06 -10.57 27.11
C GLU A 217 8.82 -11.08 27.88
N CYS A 218 7.66 -10.47 27.64
CA CYS A 218 6.39 -10.88 28.25
C CYS A 218 5.73 -12.06 27.53
N GLY A 219 6.17 -12.38 26.29
CA GLY A 219 5.64 -13.49 25.48
C GLY A 219 4.21 -13.29 24.96
N GLU A 220 3.68 -12.07 25.01
CA GLU A 220 2.32 -11.74 24.55
C GLU A 220 2.25 -11.60 23.02
N LEU A 221 3.34 -11.15 22.38
CA LEU A 221 3.42 -10.93 20.96
C LEU A 221 4.24 -12.04 20.27
N LYS A 222 3.74 -12.50 19.13
CA LYS A 222 4.46 -13.46 18.28
C LYS A 222 5.62 -12.77 17.56
N PRO A 223 6.69 -13.50 17.18
CA PRO A 223 7.69 -12.99 16.26
C PRO A 223 7.04 -12.60 14.92
N VAL A 224 7.57 -11.57 14.26
CA VAL A 224 7.12 -11.23 12.90
C VAL A 224 7.45 -12.36 11.94
N LEU A 225 6.57 -12.60 10.96
CA LEU A 225 6.81 -13.56 9.90
C LEU A 225 7.94 -13.09 8.99
N THR A 226 8.84 -14.00 8.68
CA THR A 226 9.90 -13.80 7.70
C THR A 226 9.41 -14.09 6.29
N THR A 227 10.15 -13.59 5.30
CA THR A 227 9.85 -13.89 3.89
C THR A 227 10.01 -15.38 3.60
N GLY A 228 11.00 -16.04 4.23
CA GLY A 228 11.21 -17.48 4.07
C GLY A 228 10.03 -18.30 4.56
N GLU A 229 9.50 -18.00 5.74
CA GLU A 229 8.29 -18.65 6.27
C GLU A 229 7.07 -18.42 5.41
N ALA A 230 6.85 -17.18 4.95
CA ALA A 230 5.69 -16.86 4.10
C ALA A 230 5.73 -17.51 2.71
N LEU A 231 6.93 -17.78 2.18
CA LEU A 231 7.12 -18.40 0.87
C LEU A 231 7.41 -19.89 0.92
N GLU A 232 7.32 -20.53 2.09
CA GLU A 232 7.55 -21.95 2.26
C GLU A 232 6.63 -22.77 1.34
N GLY A 233 7.23 -23.69 0.56
CA GLY A 233 6.51 -24.55 -0.37
C GLY A 233 6.09 -23.89 -1.69
N LEU A 234 6.34 -22.60 -1.90
CA LEU A 234 6.02 -21.90 -3.14
C LEU A 234 7.14 -21.95 -4.19
N ASP A 235 8.30 -22.53 -3.89
CA ASP A 235 9.39 -22.74 -4.86
C ASP A 235 9.20 -24.00 -5.71
N ASP A 236 8.07 -24.69 -5.60
CA ASP A 236 7.70 -25.86 -6.37
C ASP A 236 7.55 -25.53 -7.88
N ALA A 237 7.98 -26.45 -8.74
CA ALA A 237 7.93 -26.31 -10.20
C ALA A 237 6.52 -26.08 -10.76
N ARG A 238 5.46 -26.53 -10.07
CA ARG A 238 4.05 -26.29 -10.47
C ARG A 238 3.66 -24.81 -10.49
N TYR A 239 4.41 -23.94 -9.79
CA TYR A 239 4.20 -22.50 -9.74
C TYR A 239 5.14 -21.74 -10.67
N PHE A 240 5.92 -22.44 -11.52
CA PHE A 240 6.83 -21.79 -12.44
C PHE A 240 6.11 -20.82 -13.38
N GLU A 241 6.63 -19.61 -13.48
CA GLU A 241 6.19 -18.56 -14.41
C GLU A 241 7.39 -18.16 -15.30
N PRO A 242 7.27 -18.19 -16.65
CA PRO A 242 8.37 -17.79 -17.53
C PRO A 242 8.95 -16.42 -17.23
N GLU A 243 8.10 -15.51 -16.73
CA GLU A 243 8.44 -14.14 -16.33
C GLU A 243 9.35 -14.07 -15.10
N GLU A 244 9.47 -15.16 -14.33
CA GLU A 244 10.39 -15.19 -13.17
C GLU A 244 11.86 -15.16 -13.61
N VAL A 245 12.15 -15.59 -14.82
CA VAL A 245 13.52 -15.69 -15.34
C VAL A 245 14.06 -14.29 -15.66
N VAL A 246 15.12 -13.91 -14.96
CA VAL A 246 15.77 -12.61 -15.19
C VAL A 246 16.87 -12.74 -16.22
N THR A 247 16.69 -12.04 -17.34
CA THR A 247 17.65 -11.98 -18.46
C THR A 247 17.99 -10.51 -18.78
N GLY A 248 19.11 -10.29 -19.50
CA GLY A 248 19.50 -8.97 -19.98
C GLY A 248 20.62 -8.32 -19.14
N ARG A 249 20.81 -7.02 -19.34
CA ARG A 249 22.03 -6.25 -18.97
C ARG A 249 22.54 -6.46 -17.53
N TRP A 250 21.66 -6.59 -16.55
CA TRP A 250 22.04 -6.65 -15.14
C TRP A 250 21.75 -8.01 -14.49
N ALA A 251 21.48 -9.04 -15.30
CA ALA A 251 21.16 -10.37 -14.78
C ALA A 251 22.33 -10.98 -13.99
N ASP A 252 23.57 -10.85 -14.49
CA ASP A 252 24.75 -11.35 -13.80
C ASP A 252 25.01 -10.60 -12.51
N HIS A 253 24.90 -9.26 -12.54
CA HIS A 253 25.01 -8.45 -11.33
C HIS A 253 23.95 -8.84 -10.28
N LEU A 254 22.71 -9.14 -10.71
CA LEU A 254 21.68 -9.61 -9.77
C LEU A 254 22.08 -10.95 -9.13
N ARG A 255 22.68 -11.87 -9.87
CA ARG A 255 23.12 -13.18 -9.34
C ARG A 255 24.14 -13.02 -8.23
N GLU A 256 25.05 -12.07 -8.37
CA GLU A 256 26.12 -11.78 -7.40
C GLU A 256 25.63 -11.03 -6.15
N VAL A 257 24.48 -10.33 -6.22
CA VAL A 257 23.92 -9.67 -5.03
C VAL A 257 23.51 -10.73 -3.99
N PRO A 258 23.99 -10.63 -2.74
CA PRO A 258 23.59 -11.56 -1.69
C PRO A 258 22.10 -11.38 -1.29
N PRO A 259 21.46 -12.40 -0.68
CA PRO A 259 20.15 -12.25 -0.08
C PRO A 259 20.05 -11.02 0.85
N GLY A 260 18.98 -10.24 0.74
CA GLY A 260 18.81 -8.98 1.48
C GLY A 260 19.65 -7.80 0.97
N GLY A 261 20.55 -8.04 0.03
CA GLY A 261 21.40 -7.02 -0.59
C GLY A 261 20.72 -6.28 -1.75
N ASN A 262 21.44 -5.34 -2.33
CA ASN A 262 21.04 -4.61 -3.53
C ASN A 262 22.28 -4.23 -4.36
N TYR A 263 22.11 -3.38 -5.37
CA TYR A 263 23.20 -2.91 -6.24
C TYR A 263 24.46 -2.41 -5.50
N LYS A 264 24.35 -2.03 -4.22
CA LYS A 264 25.50 -1.57 -3.42
C LYS A 264 26.55 -2.66 -3.24
N ALA A 265 26.19 -3.93 -3.36
CA ALA A 265 27.13 -5.03 -3.36
C ALA A 265 28.23 -4.87 -4.45
N HIS A 266 27.94 -4.16 -5.54
CA HIS A 266 28.84 -3.89 -6.65
C HIS A 266 29.51 -2.52 -6.59
N THR A 267 29.70 -1.95 -5.40
CA THR A 267 30.35 -0.65 -5.20
C THR A 267 31.70 -0.82 -4.50
N ALA A 268 32.60 0.15 -4.72
CA ALA A 268 33.86 0.22 -3.99
C ALA A 268 33.65 0.33 -2.47
N TRP A 269 32.56 0.97 -2.04
CA TRP A 269 32.18 1.08 -0.63
C TRP A 269 31.92 -0.28 0.02
N ALA A 270 31.37 -1.24 -0.73
CA ALA A 270 31.16 -2.62 -0.26
C ALA A 270 32.41 -3.51 -0.45
N GLY A 271 33.56 -2.95 -0.90
CA GLY A 271 34.77 -3.71 -1.14
C GLY A 271 34.77 -4.53 -2.43
N HIS A 272 33.89 -4.24 -3.39
CA HIS A 272 33.86 -4.99 -4.65
C HIS A 272 35.11 -4.74 -5.45
N PRO A 273 35.85 -5.78 -5.96
CA PRO A 273 37.13 -5.63 -6.63
C PRO A 273 37.04 -4.85 -7.94
N ASN A 274 35.91 -4.97 -8.64
CA ASN A 274 35.62 -4.24 -9.89
C ASN A 274 34.32 -3.50 -9.76
N PRO A 275 34.26 -2.34 -9.10
CA PRO A 275 33.00 -1.66 -8.81
C PRO A 275 32.33 -1.14 -10.10
N THR A 276 31.06 -1.50 -10.27
CA THR A 276 30.24 -1.07 -11.42
C THR A 276 29.37 0.13 -11.09
N PHE A 277 29.01 0.31 -9.81
CA PHE A 277 28.10 1.36 -9.37
C PHE A 277 28.74 2.29 -8.34
N VAL A 278 28.20 3.52 -8.26
CA VAL A 278 28.55 4.49 -7.23
C VAL A 278 27.48 4.47 -6.13
N THR A 279 27.86 4.65 -4.88
CA THR A 279 27.00 4.46 -3.70
C THR A 279 25.82 5.42 -3.58
N GLU A 280 25.83 6.56 -4.22
CA GLU A 280 24.84 7.63 -4.05
C GLU A 280 23.71 7.59 -5.07
N THR A 281 23.07 6.43 -5.29
CA THR A 281 21.90 6.38 -6.15
C THR A 281 20.61 6.49 -5.32
N ARG A 282 19.59 7.10 -5.92
CA ARG A 282 18.23 7.20 -5.36
C ARG A 282 17.53 5.85 -5.27
N PHE A 283 18.01 4.88 -5.99
CA PHE A 283 17.32 3.62 -6.24
C PHE A 283 17.90 2.54 -5.34
N TRP A 284 17.68 2.68 -4.03
CA TRP A 284 18.07 1.65 -3.08
C TRP A 284 17.44 0.26 -3.40
N ASN A 285 16.30 0.25 -4.11
CA ASN A 285 15.61 -0.96 -4.56
C ASN A 285 16.12 -1.48 -5.92
N PHE A 286 17.14 -0.85 -6.53
CA PHE A 286 17.79 -1.39 -7.72
C PHE A 286 18.56 -2.67 -7.38
N LEU A 287 18.26 -3.75 -8.09
CA LEU A 287 18.75 -5.12 -7.83
C LEU A 287 18.51 -5.59 -6.37
N LEU A 288 17.50 -5.07 -5.70
CA LEU A 288 17.19 -5.46 -4.33
C LEU A 288 16.67 -6.90 -4.28
N LYS A 289 17.33 -7.75 -3.49
CA LYS A 289 16.85 -9.10 -3.16
C LYS A 289 16.15 -9.16 -1.82
N LEU A 290 15.21 -10.07 -1.71
CA LEU A 290 14.64 -10.46 -0.43
C LEU A 290 15.68 -11.16 0.45
N ASP A 291 15.48 -11.03 1.77
CA ASP A 291 16.19 -11.78 2.79
C ASP A 291 15.22 -12.83 3.35
N PRO A 292 15.49 -14.13 3.21
CA PRO A 292 14.57 -15.14 3.72
C PRO A 292 14.39 -15.08 5.24
N GLN A 293 15.31 -14.45 5.98
CA GLN A 293 15.25 -14.33 7.44
C GLN A 293 14.58 -13.04 7.93
N LYS A 294 14.06 -12.22 7.02
CA LYS A 294 13.42 -10.93 7.37
C LYS A 294 12.09 -10.74 6.64
N PRO A 295 11.19 -9.92 7.18
CA PRO A 295 10.01 -9.49 6.43
C PRO A 295 10.42 -8.75 5.14
N SER A 296 9.65 -8.93 4.08
CA SER A 296 9.88 -8.27 2.79
C SER A 296 9.75 -6.75 2.89
N TRP A 297 10.35 -6.06 1.94
CA TRP A 297 10.03 -4.65 1.68
C TRP A 297 8.63 -4.55 1.05
N THR A 298 8.03 -3.36 1.15
CA THR A 298 6.74 -3.10 0.47
C THR A 298 6.86 -3.40 -1.02
N LEU A 299 6.02 -4.28 -1.52
CA LEU A 299 5.97 -4.62 -2.93
C LEU A 299 5.42 -3.43 -3.73
N ALA A 300 6.08 -3.10 -4.85
CA ALA A 300 5.61 -2.08 -5.78
C ALA A 300 4.57 -2.69 -6.73
N ALA A 301 3.52 -1.92 -7.04
CA ALA A 301 2.47 -2.37 -7.97
C ALA A 301 2.99 -2.56 -9.40
N SER A 302 3.95 -1.73 -9.82
CA SER A 302 4.57 -1.82 -11.16
C SER A 302 6.07 -1.58 -11.04
N PRO A 303 6.86 -2.61 -10.64
CA PRO A 303 8.30 -2.47 -10.56
C PRO A 303 8.90 -2.36 -11.96
N GLY A 304 9.92 -1.51 -12.11
CA GLY A 304 10.74 -1.48 -13.33
C GLY A 304 11.53 -2.80 -13.50
N PRO A 305 12.12 -3.01 -14.68
CA PRO A 305 12.76 -4.30 -15.02
C PRO A 305 13.87 -4.71 -14.05
N TRP A 306 14.49 -3.76 -13.38
CA TRP A 306 15.59 -3.98 -12.43
C TRP A 306 15.29 -3.48 -11.04
N THR A 307 14.04 -3.15 -10.76
CA THR A 307 13.55 -2.73 -9.46
C THR A 307 13.06 -3.95 -8.70
N GLY A 308 13.67 -4.23 -7.55
CA GLY A 308 13.25 -5.31 -6.66
C GLY A 308 12.02 -4.96 -5.81
N PRO A 309 11.62 -5.86 -4.93
CA PRO A 309 12.43 -7.00 -4.53
C PRO A 309 12.37 -8.19 -5.51
N PHE A 310 13.55 -8.76 -5.74
CA PHE A 310 13.72 -10.05 -6.39
C PHE A 310 13.77 -11.15 -5.32
N HIS A 311 13.44 -12.37 -5.71
CA HIS A 311 13.68 -13.54 -4.88
C HIS A 311 15.17 -13.70 -4.57
N TRP A 312 15.54 -14.27 -3.44
CA TRP A 312 16.96 -14.50 -3.07
C TRP A 312 17.70 -15.42 -4.04
N ASN A 313 16.98 -16.28 -4.80
CA ASN A 313 17.51 -17.11 -5.88
C ASN A 313 17.68 -16.35 -7.22
N SER A 314 17.71 -14.99 -7.20
CA SER A 314 18.00 -14.13 -8.37
C SER A 314 16.95 -14.21 -9.49
N ARG A 315 15.72 -14.53 -9.17
CA ARG A 315 14.57 -14.50 -10.07
C ARG A 315 13.53 -13.46 -9.64
N ARG A 316 12.55 -13.17 -10.47
CA ARG A 316 11.39 -12.39 -10.06
C ARG A 316 10.54 -13.21 -9.09
N LEU A 317 9.75 -12.50 -8.29
CA LEU A 317 8.71 -13.15 -7.51
C LEU A 317 7.60 -13.64 -8.44
N ARG A 318 7.12 -14.84 -8.19
CA ARG A 318 5.93 -15.42 -8.81
C ARG A 318 4.67 -14.74 -8.29
N THR A 319 3.59 -14.80 -9.04
CA THR A 319 2.30 -14.22 -8.64
C THR A 319 1.83 -14.75 -7.28
N VAL A 320 1.96 -16.06 -7.06
CA VAL A 320 1.60 -16.70 -5.78
C VAL A 320 2.46 -16.24 -4.63
N GLU A 321 3.75 -15.98 -4.86
CA GLU A 321 4.67 -15.46 -3.84
C GLU A 321 4.34 -14.00 -3.50
N MET A 322 4.03 -13.18 -4.51
CA MET A 322 3.58 -11.80 -4.27
C MET A 322 2.29 -11.77 -3.46
N ALA A 323 1.37 -12.69 -3.72
CA ALA A 323 0.13 -12.80 -2.95
C ALA A 323 0.39 -13.26 -1.50
N ALA A 324 1.29 -14.23 -1.29
CA ALA A 324 1.63 -14.72 0.05
C ALA A 324 2.34 -13.67 0.92
N LEU A 325 2.99 -12.68 0.32
CA LEU A 325 3.65 -11.57 1.03
C LEU A 325 2.70 -10.41 1.34
N GLN A 326 1.45 -10.42 0.88
CA GLN A 326 0.47 -9.36 1.09
C GLN A 326 -0.65 -9.76 2.04
#